data_5d8ade2edd739f62b125e0a1f1b2619a
#
_entry.id   5d8ade2edd739f62b125e0a1f1b2619a
#
_cell.length_a   1.000
_cell.length_b   1.000
_cell.length_c   1.000
_cell.angle_alpha   90.00
_cell.angle_beta   90.00
_cell.angle_gamma   90.00
#
_symmetry.space_group_name_H-M   'P 1'
#
loop_
_entity.id
_entity.type
_entity.pdbx_description
1 polymer ?
#
loop_
_entity_poly.entity_id
_entity_poly.type
_entity_poly.pdbx_seq_one_letter_code
_entity_poly.pdbx_strand_id
1 'polypeptide(L)'
;FFGGERDRVPSGVSVGIFDDLDVLLAQVQGYLDDGYARIKLKIEPGWDIEPVRLVRELIGAEMGLQVDANTAYERTDAEHLRRLDEFDLLLIEQPLPEEDIVGHAQLAAAVETPICLDESIVSLQTAADAIDLGAAEIVNIKPGRVGGYLEARRIHDLCLARGVPVWCGGMVETGIGRAANTALAALPGFTLPGDISASTRFYHRDIVTEPITVEDGTVRVPDQPGMGFELDHSFLDEITTSSITLPSPD
;
A
#
# COMPACT_ATOMS: atom_id res chain seq x y z
N PHE A 1 -7.42 18.36 8.56
CA PHE A 1 -8.64 18.21 7.74
C PHE A 1 -9.25 16.80 7.87
N PHE A 2 -8.45 15.76 7.81
CA PHE A 2 -8.92 14.37 7.95
C PHE A 2 -9.18 13.96 9.40
N GLY A 3 -8.60 14.62 10.39
CA GLY A 3 -8.68 14.25 11.81
C GLY A 3 -7.59 13.24 12.20
N GLY A 4 -6.43 13.31 11.57
CA GLY A 4 -5.27 12.48 11.93
C GLY A 4 -4.81 12.76 13.36
N GLU A 5 -4.35 11.70 14.05
CA GLU A 5 -3.95 11.74 15.46
C GLU A 5 -2.43 11.48 15.66
N ARG A 6 -1.72 11.17 14.57
CA ARG A 6 -0.29 10.82 14.59
C ARG A 6 0.53 11.90 13.91
N ASP A 7 1.72 12.12 14.40
CA ASP A 7 2.75 12.99 13.81
C ASP A 7 3.69 12.23 12.86
N ARG A 8 3.72 10.90 12.95
CA ARG A 8 4.45 9.99 12.07
C ARG A 8 3.62 8.75 11.75
N VAL A 9 3.79 8.22 10.54
CA VAL A 9 3.12 7.00 10.10
C VAL A 9 4.14 5.95 9.66
N PRO A 10 3.95 4.66 10.00
CA PRO A 10 4.86 3.61 9.58
C PRO A 10 4.83 3.42 8.05
N SER A 11 6.02 3.23 7.48
CA SER A 11 6.24 3.08 6.05
C SER A 11 6.79 1.70 5.72
N GLY A 12 6.15 1.03 4.80
CA GLY A 12 6.64 -0.16 4.14
C GLY A 12 7.12 0.13 2.72
N VAL A 13 7.72 -0.87 2.10
CA VAL A 13 8.19 -0.80 0.73
C VAL A 13 7.73 -2.01 -0.07
N SER A 14 7.39 -1.78 -1.35
CA SER A 14 7.02 -2.83 -2.30
C SER A 14 8.22 -3.20 -3.16
N VAL A 15 8.48 -4.50 -3.29
CA VAL A 15 9.58 -5.09 -4.06
C VAL A 15 8.99 -5.83 -5.24
N GLY A 16 9.46 -5.54 -6.45
CA GLY A 16 8.99 -6.14 -7.70
C GLY A 16 9.45 -7.59 -7.90
N ILE A 17 9.04 -8.16 -9.03
CA ILE A 17 9.51 -9.44 -9.53
C ILE A 17 10.88 -9.22 -10.23
N PHE A 18 11.80 -10.15 -10.03
CA PHE A 18 13.13 -10.14 -10.63
C PHE A 18 13.39 -11.47 -11.35
N ASP A 19 14.30 -11.46 -12.31
CA ASP A 19 14.74 -12.68 -12.99
C ASP A 19 15.74 -13.49 -12.13
N ASP A 20 16.27 -12.88 -11.06
CA ASP A 20 17.34 -13.44 -10.22
C ASP A 20 17.04 -13.22 -8.73
N LEU A 21 17.13 -14.29 -7.95
CA LEU A 21 16.89 -14.27 -6.50
C LEU A 21 17.98 -13.51 -5.74
N ASP A 22 19.24 -13.52 -6.18
CA ASP A 22 20.31 -12.77 -5.53
C ASP A 22 20.06 -11.26 -5.69
N VAL A 23 19.54 -10.83 -6.84
CA VAL A 23 19.13 -9.44 -7.07
C VAL A 23 17.97 -9.06 -6.16
N LEU A 24 16.96 -9.93 -6.01
CA LEU A 24 15.86 -9.74 -5.06
C LEU A 24 16.39 -9.54 -3.64
N LEU A 25 17.23 -10.45 -3.16
CA LEU A 25 17.75 -10.39 -1.78
C LEU A 25 18.61 -9.14 -1.54
N ALA A 26 19.45 -8.77 -2.51
CA ALA A 26 20.24 -7.54 -2.42
C ALA A 26 19.34 -6.29 -2.35
N GLN A 27 18.26 -6.25 -3.14
CA GLN A 27 17.31 -5.15 -3.11
C GLN A 27 16.57 -5.07 -1.77
N VAL A 28 16.12 -6.22 -1.24
CA VAL A 28 15.48 -6.30 0.09
C VAL A 28 16.45 -5.82 1.17
N GLN A 29 17.71 -6.26 1.14
CA GLN A 29 18.72 -5.80 2.11
C GLN A 29 18.90 -4.28 2.05
N GLY A 30 18.95 -3.68 0.87
CA GLY A 30 19.02 -2.23 0.73
C GLY A 30 17.84 -1.51 1.40
N TYR A 31 16.62 -2.05 1.29
CA TYR A 31 15.45 -1.47 1.96
C TYR A 31 15.45 -1.67 3.49
N LEU A 32 16.04 -2.76 3.97
CA LEU A 32 16.27 -2.92 5.42
C LEU A 32 17.27 -1.88 5.94
N ASP A 33 18.34 -1.64 5.17
CA ASP A 33 19.36 -0.63 5.50
C ASP A 33 18.78 0.80 5.45
N ASP A 34 17.82 1.05 4.54
CA ASP A 34 17.03 2.30 4.47
C ASP A 34 16.02 2.43 5.63
N GLY A 35 15.82 1.38 6.43
CA GLY A 35 15.02 1.38 7.65
C GLY A 35 13.52 1.25 7.45
N TYR A 36 13.03 0.70 6.33
CA TYR A 36 11.59 0.46 6.13
C TYR A 36 11.02 -0.52 7.16
N ALA A 37 9.79 -0.25 7.63
CA ALA A 37 9.15 -1.02 8.70
C ALA A 37 8.47 -2.32 8.24
N ARG A 38 8.32 -2.52 6.94
CA ARG A 38 7.67 -3.70 6.34
C ARG A 38 8.15 -3.90 4.89
N ILE A 39 8.34 -5.17 4.51
CA ILE A 39 8.61 -5.59 3.13
C ILE A 39 7.32 -6.16 2.50
N LYS A 40 7.00 -5.73 1.28
CA LYS A 40 5.95 -6.31 0.43
C LYS A 40 6.59 -6.88 -0.84
N LEU A 41 6.39 -8.18 -1.10
CA LEU A 41 6.85 -8.83 -2.32
C LEU A 41 5.74 -8.94 -3.34
N LYS A 42 6.03 -8.58 -4.58
CA LYS A 42 5.18 -8.96 -5.71
C LYS A 42 5.36 -10.45 -6.00
N ILE A 43 4.24 -11.15 -6.16
CA ILE A 43 4.22 -12.58 -6.47
C ILE A 43 3.33 -12.86 -7.70
N GLU A 44 3.66 -13.93 -8.40
CA GLU A 44 2.87 -14.51 -9.48
C GLU A 44 3.11 -16.03 -9.54
N PRO A 45 2.28 -16.81 -10.25
CA PRO A 45 2.51 -18.25 -10.41
C PRO A 45 3.93 -18.57 -10.90
N GLY A 46 4.67 -19.33 -10.07
CA GLY A 46 6.07 -19.69 -10.33
C GLY A 46 7.12 -18.72 -9.75
N TRP A 47 6.71 -17.55 -9.26
CA TRP A 47 7.53 -16.60 -8.51
C TRP A 47 6.84 -16.19 -7.22
N ASP A 48 6.73 -17.14 -6.28
CA ASP A 48 5.97 -16.98 -5.04
C ASP A 48 6.67 -17.66 -3.85
N ILE A 49 6.53 -18.97 -3.70
CA ILE A 49 6.96 -19.71 -2.51
C ILE A 49 8.48 -19.56 -2.23
N GLU A 50 9.32 -19.74 -3.25
CA GLU A 50 10.78 -19.69 -3.06
C GLU A 50 11.30 -18.26 -2.80
N PRO A 51 10.91 -17.22 -3.55
CA PRO A 51 11.21 -15.84 -3.20
C PRO A 51 10.76 -15.46 -1.78
N VAL A 52 9.53 -15.83 -1.39
CA VAL A 52 8.99 -15.52 -0.06
C VAL A 52 9.79 -16.22 1.04
N ARG A 53 10.12 -17.50 0.86
CA ARG A 53 10.95 -18.26 1.79
C ARG A 53 12.31 -17.60 2.02
N LEU A 54 13.01 -17.27 0.94
CA LEU A 54 14.34 -16.66 1.02
C LEU A 54 14.31 -15.27 1.65
N VAL A 55 13.30 -14.46 1.32
CA VAL A 55 13.15 -13.14 1.93
C VAL A 55 12.80 -13.27 3.41
N ARG A 56 11.91 -14.21 3.81
CA ARG A 56 11.62 -14.47 5.22
C ARG A 56 12.87 -14.89 6.00
N GLU A 57 13.71 -15.74 5.42
CA GLU A 57 14.99 -16.13 6.02
C GLU A 57 15.96 -14.94 6.19
N LEU A 58 15.99 -14.04 5.21
CA LEU A 58 16.83 -12.83 5.23
C LEU A 58 16.38 -11.84 6.31
N ILE A 59 15.08 -11.53 6.36
CA ILE A 59 14.54 -10.45 7.23
C ILE A 59 14.26 -10.92 8.67
N GLY A 60 14.24 -12.23 8.92
CA GLY A 60 13.88 -12.80 10.22
C GLY A 60 12.38 -12.76 10.52
N ALA A 61 11.97 -13.29 11.67
CA ALA A 61 10.57 -13.46 12.04
C ALA A 61 9.89 -12.16 12.50
N GLU A 62 10.64 -11.22 13.06
CA GLU A 62 10.09 -9.99 13.66
C GLU A 62 9.70 -8.92 12.62
N MET A 63 10.32 -8.96 11.44
CA MET A 63 10.04 -8.01 10.37
C MET A 63 8.75 -8.37 9.65
N GLY A 64 7.86 -7.39 9.49
CA GLY A 64 6.62 -7.56 8.73
C GLY A 64 6.89 -7.92 7.27
N LEU A 65 6.31 -9.03 6.80
CA LEU A 65 6.33 -9.47 5.41
C LEU A 65 4.91 -9.63 4.90
N GLN A 66 4.62 -9.13 3.73
CA GLN A 66 3.37 -9.35 3.01
C GLN A 66 3.64 -9.62 1.53
N VAL A 67 2.68 -10.22 0.86
CA VAL A 67 2.76 -10.47 -0.58
C VAL A 67 1.62 -9.79 -1.31
N ASP A 68 1.86 -9.44 -2.57
CA ASP A 68 0.89 -8.78 -3.44
C ASP A 68 0.90 -9.48 -4.80
N ALA A 69 -0.21 -10.09 -5.12
CA ALA A 69 -0.38 -10.90 -6.32
C ALA A 69 -0.95 -10.10 -7.51
N ASN A 70 -1.47 -8.89 -7.30
CA ASN A 70 -2.08 -8.05 -8.35
C ASN A 70 -2.96 -8.86 -9.33
N THR A 71 -3.86 -9.67 -8.79
CA THR A 71 -4.83 -10.50 -9.53
C THR A 71 -4.23 -11.67 -10.34
N ALA A 72 -3.02 -12.12 -10.06
CA ALA A 72 -2.30 -13.10 -10.89
C ALA A 72 -2.78 -14.55 -10.76
N TYR A 73 -3.62 -14.86 -9.77
CA TYR A 73 -4.08 -16.24 -9.49
C TYR A 73 -5.55 -16.43 -9.82
N GLU A 74 -5.94 -17.72 -9.88
CA GLU A 74 -7.32 -18.15 -10.07
C GLU A 74 -7.81 -18.95 -8.83
N ARG A 75 -9.13 -19.18 -8.73
CA ARG A 75 -9.71 -19.95 -7.60
C ARG A 75 -9.12 -21.35 -7.45
N THR A 76 -8.67 -21.93 -8.54
CA THR A 76 -8.02 -23.25 -8.57
C THR A 76 -6.66 -23.28 -7.89
N ASP A 77 -6.05 -22.12 -7.63
CA ASP A 77 -4.74 -22.00 -6.99
C ASP A 77 -4.80 -21.95 -5.46
N ALA A 78 -5.99 -22.08 -4.86
CA ALA A 78 -6.17 -21.97 -3.41
C ALA A 78 -5.26 -22.92 -2.60
N GLU A 79 -5.11 -24.19 -3.03
CA GLU A 79 -4.20 -25.15 -2.40
C GLU A 79 -2.73 -24.74 -2.53
N HIS A 80 -2.36 -24.09 -3.65
CA HIS A 80 -1.01 -23.55 -3.84
C HIS A 80 -0.77 -22.35 -2.94
N LEU A 81 -1.69 -21.39 -2.90
CA LEU A 81 -1.59 -20.17 -2.07
C LEU A 81 -1.55 -20.51 -0.56
N ARG A 82 -2.21 -21.58 -0.13
CA ARG A 82 -2.15 -22.06 1.26
C ARG A 82 -0.74 -22.40 1.72
N ARG A 83 0.20 -22.70 0.83
CA ARG A 83 1.61 -22.92 1.19
C ARG A 83 2.30 -21.65 1.70
N LEU A 84 1.72 -20.47 1.43
CA LEU A 84 2.19 -19.19 1.96
C LEU A 84 1.97 -19.06 3.47
N ASP A 85 1.05 -19.84 4.06
CA ASP A 85 0.77 -19.83 5.49
C ASP A 85 2.00 -20.22 6.35
N GLU A 86 2.98 -20.94 5.75
CA GLU A 86 4.22 -21.33 6.43
C GLU A 86 5.16 -20.14 6.73
N PHE A 87 4.94 -18.96 6.12
CA PHE A 87 5.89 -17.84 6.17
C PHE A 87 5.49 -16.71 7.11
N ASP A 88 4.46 -16.87 7.93
CA ASP A 88 3.97 -15.86 8.89
C ASP A 88 3.80 -14.48 8.23
N LEU A 89 3.04 -14.45 7.13
CA LEU A 89 2.76 -13.23 6.38
C LEU A 89 1.71 -12.38 7.08
N LEU A 90 1.86 -11.06 7.01
CA LEU A 90 0.83 -10.13 7.48
C LEU A 90 -0.47 -10.26 6.68
N LEU A 91 -0.35 -10.53 5.38
CA LEU A 91 -1.48 -10.64 4.47
C LEU A 91 -1.05 -11.16 3.08
N ILE A 92 -2.03 -11.67 2.32
CA ILE A 92 -1.96 -11.89 0.88
C ILE A 92 -2.84 -10.82 0.21
N GLU A 93 -2.24 -9.90 -0.57
CA GLU A 93 -2.95 -8.80 -1.23
C GLU A 93 -3.42 -9.25 -2.62
N GLN A 94 -4.71 -9.01 -2.89
CA GLN A 94 -5.41 -9.17 -4.17
C GLN A 94 -5.00 -10.42 -4.98
N PRO A 95 -5.17 -11.62 -4.46
CA PRO A 95 -4.77 -12.83 -5.17
C PRO A 95 -5.56 -13.12 -6.44
N LEU A 96 -6.88 -12.87 -6.45
CA LEU A 96 -7.78 -13.21 -7.55
C LEU A 96 -8.21 -11.96 -8.36
N PRO A 97 -8.85 -12.13 -9.54
CA PRO A 97 -9.41 -11.02 -10.31
C PRO A 97 -10.29 -10.08 -9.48
N GLU A 98 -10.26 -8.77 -9.81
CA GLU A 98 -10.89 -7.72 -9.01
C GLU A 98 -12.41 -7.87 -8.83
N GLU A 99 -13.09 -8.49 -9.80
CA GLU A 99 -14.54 -8.74 -9.75
C GLU A 99 -14.90 -10.00 -8.95
N ASP A 100 -13.92 -10.83 -8.59
CA ASP A 100 -14.17 -12.12 -7.96
C ASP A 100 -14.23 -12.08 -6.43
N ILE A 101 -15.14 -11.27 -5.88
CA ILE A 101 -15.34 -11.15 -4.42
C ILE A 101 -15.73 -12.48 -3.78
N VAL A 102 -16.56 -13.27 -4.45
CA VAL A 102 -16.97 -14.59 -3.94
C VAL A 102 -15.79 -15.56 -3.90
N GLY A 103 -14.91 -15.52 -4.92
CA GLY A 103 -13.67 -16.31 -4.92
C GLY A 103 -12.74 -15.91 -3.78
N HIS A 104 -12.57 -14.62 -3.51
CA HIS A 104 -11.79 -14.13 -2.37
C HIS A 104 -12.36 -14.60 -1.04
N ALA A 105 -13.70 -14.60 -0.85
CA ALA A 105 -14.32 -15.14 0.36
C ALA A 105 -14.08 -16.65 0.53
N GLN A 106 -14.09 -17.41 -0.57
CA GLN A 106 -13.76 -18.83 -0.55
C GLN A 106 -12.28 -19.07 -0.22
N LEU A 107 -11.39 -18.25 -0.77
CA LEU A 107 -9.97 -18.33 -0.50
C LEU A 107 -9.65 -17.97 0.95
N ALA A 108 -10.22 -16.88 1.49
CA ALA A 108 -10.07 -16.48 2.89
C ALA A 108 -10.48 -17.59 3.87
N ALA A 109 -11.49 -18.39 3.52
CA ALA A 109 -11.90 -19.57 4.32
C ALA A 109 -10.95 -20.78 4.17
N ALA A 110 -10.03 -20.78 3.18
CA ALA A 110 -9.16 -21.91 2.84
C ALA A 110 -7.69 -21.70 3.29
N VAL A 111 -7.27 -20.47 3.57
CA VAL A 111 -5.91 -20.10 4.01
C VAL A 111 -5.95 -19.55 5.43
N GLU A 112 -4.81 -19.58 6.13
CA GLU A 112 -4.68 -18.99 7.48
C GLU A 112 -4.19 -17.53 7.41
N THR A 113 -3.45 -17.18 6.35
CA THR A 113 -2.94 -15.83 6.12
C THR A 113 -4.09 -14.90 5.71
N PRO A 114 -4.28 -13.74 6.37
CA PRO A 114 -5.37 -12.82 6.06
C PRO A 114 -5.38 -12.35 4.61
N ILE A 115 -6.56 -12.29 3.98
CA ILE A 115 -6.73 -11.76 2.64
C ILE A 115 -6.95 -10.24 2.71
N CYS A 116 -6.13 -9.50 1.96
CA CYS A 116 -6.25 -8.07 1.77
C CYS A 116 -6.77 -7.76 0.37
N LEU A 117 -7.77 -6.90 0.26
CA LEU A 117 -8.26 -6.45 -1.04
C LEU A 117 -7.76 -5.03 -1.36
N ASP A 118 -7.35 -4.85 -2.61
CA ASP A 118 -6.85 -3.62 -3.21
C ASP A 118 -7.68 -3.25 -4.45
N GLU A 119 -7.46 -3.90 -5.58
CA GLU A 119 -8.13 -3.61 -6.85
C GLU A 119 -9.65 -3.76 -6.77
N SER A 120 -10.14 -4.68 -5.97
CA SER A 120 -11.58 -4.89 -5.72
C SER A 120 -12.24 -3.75 -4.96
N ILE A 121 -11.47 -2.92 -4.24
CA ILE A 121 -12.01 -1.84 -3.40
C ILE A 121 -12.03 -0.53 -4.20
N VAL A 122 -13.15 -0.26 -4.83
CA VAL A 122 -13.36 0.95 -5.67
C VAL A 122 -14.35 1.95 -5.07
N SER A 123 -15.05 1.59 -3.99
CA SER A 123 -16.04 2.45 -3.32
C SER A 123 -16.32 1.97 -1.90
N LEU A 124 -17.02 2.80 -1.11
CA LEU A 124 -17.55 2.40 0.20
C LEU A 124 -18.44 1.16 0.10
N GLN A 125 -19.27 1.06 -0.95
CA GLN A 125 -20.17 -0.08 -1.13
C GLN A 125 -19.39 -1.38 -1.37
N THR A 126 -18.39 -1.36 -2.27
CA THR A 126 -17.58 -2.56 -2.54
C THR A 126 -16.79 -3.00 -1.31
N ALA A 127 -16.30 -2.05 -0.50
CA ALA A 127 -15.64 -2.37 0.77
C ALA A 127 -16.62 -3.03 1.76
N ALA A 128 -17.84 -2.49 1.88
CA ALA A 128 -18.87 -3.07 2.76
C ALA A 128 -19.25 -4.49 2.33
N ASP A 129 -19.50 -4.69 1.04
CA ASP A 129 -19.88 -6.00 0.49
C ASP A 129 -18.77 -7.04 0.66
N ALA A 130 -17.50 -6.65 0.42
CA ALA A 130 -16.35 -7.53 0.60
C ALA A 130 -16.17 -7.97 2.06
N ILE A 131 -16.33 -7.04 3.01
CA ILE A 131 -16.26 -7.33 4.44
C ILE A 131 -17.43 -8.24 4.87
N ASP A 132 -18.65 -7.91 4.45
CA ASP A 132 -19.86 -8.67 4.83
C ASP A 132 -19.85 -10.09 4.27
N LEU A 133 -19.19 -10.32 3.12
CA LEU A 133 -18.98 -11.65 2.53
C LEU A 133 -17.79 -12.41 3.13
N GLY A 134 -16.97 -11.77 3.96
CA GLY A 134 -15.75 -12.37 4.48
C GLY A 134 -14.63 -12.49 3.43
N ALA A 135 -14.67 -11.66 2.39
CA ALA A 135 -13.67 -11.64 1.32
C ALA A 135 -12.47 -10.75 1.65
N ALA A 136 -12.64 -9.79 2.57
CA ALA A 136 -11.60 -8.87 3.01
C ALA A 136 -11.47 -8.91 4.53
N GLU A 137 -10.34 -9.36 5.01
CA GLU A 137 -9.95 -9.29 6.42
C GLU A 137 -9.08 -8.05 6.69
N ILE A 138 -8.47 -7.52 5.63
CA ILE A 138 -7.68 -6.29 5.59
C ILE A 138 -8.05 -5.52 4.33
N VAL A 139 -8.04 -4.19 4.37
CA VAL A 139 -8.30 -3.35 3.20
C VAL A 139 -7.13 -2.43 2.91
N ASN A 140 -6.66 -2.45 1.66
CA ASN A 140 -5.75 -1.47 1.12
C ASN A 140 -6.56 -0.28 0.57
N ILE A 141 -6.41 0.90 1.18
CA ILE A 141 -7.10 2.11 0.74
C ILE A 141 -6.17 2.94 -0.14
N LYS A 142 -6.54 3.07 -1.42
CA LYS A 142 -5.85 3.96 -2.38
C LYS A 142 -6.78 5.10 -2.78
N PRO A 143 -6.56 6.33 -2.30
CA PRO A 143 -7.44 7.48 -2.62
C PRO A 143 -7.66 7.68 -4.13
N GLY A 144 -6.63 7.45 -4.94
CA GLY A 144 -6.74 7.54 -6.41
C GLY A 144 -7.68 6.51 -7.04
N ARG A 145 -7.83 5.33 -6.43
CA ARG A 145 -8.74 4.27 -6.90
C ARG A 145 -10.19 4.50 -6.47
N VAL A 146 -10.40 4.89 -5.23
CA VAL A 146 -11.74 5.01 -4.65
C VAL A 146 -12.43 6.35 -4.96
N GLY A 147 -11.82 7.22 -5.79
CA GLY A 147 -12.41 8.49 -6.20
C GLY A 147 -12.09 9.68 -5.30
N GLY A 148 -11.08 9.56 -4.45
CA GLY A 148 -10.54 10.67 -3.67
C GLY A 148 -10.55 10.47 -2.16
N TYR A 149 -10.04 11.47 -1.45
CA TYR A 149 -9.77 11.37 -0.01
C TYR A 149 -11.04 11.32 0.85
N LEU A 150 -12.16 11.91 0.42
CA LEU A 150 -13.42 11.85 1.19
C LEU A 150 -13.99 10.42 1.18
N GLU A 151 -13.93 9.76 0.03
CA GLU A 151 -14.37 8.37 -0.07
C GLU A 151 -13.39 7.43 0.66
N ALA A 152 -12.09 7.65 0.53
CA ALA A 152 -11.07 6.93 1.29
C ALA A 152 -11.31 7.00 2.81
N ARG A 153 -11.66 8.18 3.32
CA ARG A 153 -12.02 8.37 4.73
C ARG A 153 -13.29 7.61 5.11
N ARG A 154 -14.33 7.61 4.28
CA ARG A 154 -15.56 6.84 4.54
C ARG A 154 -15.29 5.34 4.62
N ILE A 155 -14.43 4.82 3.74
CA ILE A 155 -13.99 3.42 3.79
C ILE A 155 -13.22 3.15 5.07
N HIS A 156 -12.27 4.03 5.45
CA HIS A 156 -11.56 3.94 6.73
C HIS A 156 -12.53 3.89 7.91
N ASP A 157 -13.51 4.80 7.97
CA ASP A 157 -14.48 4.89 9.07
C ASP A 157 -15.35 3.62 9.16
N LEU A 158 -15.75 3.04 8.02
CA LEU A 158 -16.43 1.75 7.94
C LEU A 158 -15.55 0.62 8.50
N CYS A 159 -14.30 0.50 8.01
CA CYS A 159 -13.37 -0.54 8.44
C CYS A 159 -13.08 -0.44 9.95
N LEU A 160 -12.84 0.77 10.45
CA LEU A 160 -12.65 1.02 11.88
C LEU A 160 -13.87 0.56 12.71
N ALA A 161 -15.09 0.89 12.27
CA ALA A 161 -16.33 0.48 12.95
C ALA A 161 -16.55 -1.04 12.92
N ARG A 162 -16.01 -1.74 11.93
CA ARG A 162 -16.09 -3.20 11.77
C ARG A 162 -14.89 -3.96 12.36
N GLY A 163 -13.88 -3.25 12.87
CA GLY A 163 -12.64 -3.84 13.41
C GLY A 163 -11.74 -4.44 12.32
N VAL A 164 -11.87 -3.99 11.07
CA VAL A 164 -11.06 -4.42 9.93
C VAL A 164 -9.84 -3.50 9.82
N PRO A 165 -8.61 -4.03 9.95
CA PRO A 165 -7.39 -3.25 9.78
C PRO A 165 -7.28 -2.67 8.37
N VAL A 166 -6.71 -1.47 8.25
CA VAL A 166 -6.44 -0.86 6.96
C VAL A 166 -5.02 -0.33 6.87
N TRP A 167 -4.54 -0.16 5.66
CA TRP A 167 -3.31 0.54 5.35
C TRP A 167 -3.47 1.40 4.07
N CYS A 168 -2.63 2.42 3.96
CA CYS A 168 -2.67 3.33 2.81
C CYS A 168 -1.72 2.82 1.74
N GLY A 169 -2.29 2.35 0.63
CA GLY A 169 -1.53 1.97 -0.55
C GLY A 169 -0.95 3.17 -1.26
N GLY A 170 0.18 2.96 -1.94
CA GLY A 170 0.83 3.95 -2.78
C GLY A 170 0.60 3.66 -4.26
N MET A 171 0.59 4.73 -5.03
CA MET A 171 0.82 4.75 -6.46
C MET A 171 2.20 5.39 -6.69
N VAL A 172 2.51 5.85 -7.88
CA VAL A 172 3.75 6.59 -8.14
C VAL A 172 3.49 8.10 -7.93
N GLU A 173 3.00 8.46 -6.74
CA GLU A 173 2.71 9.86 -6.42
C GLU A 173 3.98 10.70 -6.28
N THR A 174 3.87 11.97 -6.66
CA THR A 174 4.82 13.02 -6.26
C THR A 174 4.64 13.39 -4.79
N GLY A 175 5.49 14.26 -4.26
CA GLY A 175 5.44 14.72 -2.88
C GLY A 175 4.07 15.27 -2.45
N ILE A 176 3.30 15.89 -3.36
CA ILE A 176 1.93 16.36 -3.08
C ILE A 176 0.99 15.20 -2.73
N GLY A 177 0.93 14.17 -3.58
CA GLY A 177 0.08 13.01 -3.34
C GLY A 177 0.54 12.22 -2.11
N ARG A 178 1.87 12.09 -1.90
CA ARG A 178 2.43 11.44 -0.70
C ARG A 178 2.09 12.17 0.58
N ALA A 179 2.15 13.51 0.58
CA ALA A 179 1.75 14.34 1.72
C ALA A 179 0.28 14.09 2.11
N ALA A 180 -0.61 14.06 1.13
CA ALA A 180 -2.02 13.80 1.35
C ALA A 180 -2.28 12.36 1.83
N ASN A 181 -1.58 11.35 1.27
CA ASN A 181 -1.64 9.96 1.71
C ASN A 181 -1.11 9.81 3.14
N THR A 182 -0.03 10.51 3.48
CA THR A 182 0.52 10.52 4.85
C THR A 182 -0.47 11.11 5.85
N ALA A 183 -1.12 12.24 5.49
CA ALA A 183 -2.15 12.85 6.31
C ALA A 183 -3.39 11.93 6.50
N LEU A 184 -3.78 11.19 5.47
CA LEU A 184 -4.83 10.18 5.57
C LEU A 184 -4.41 9.01 6.47
N ALA A 185 -3.19 8.49 6.30
CA ALA A 185 -2.65 7.38 7.08
C ALA A 185 -2.43 7.73 8.58
N ALA A 186 -2.51 9.02 8.95
CA ALA A 186 -2.50 9.45 10.34
C ALA A 186 -3.81 9.18 11.10
N LEU A 187 -4.87 8.75 10.42
CA LEU A 187 -6.14 8.33 11.05
C LEU A 187 -5.95 7.04 11.87
N PRO A 188 -6.73 6.85 12.96
CA PRO A 188 -6.48 5.76 13.92
C PRO A 188 -6.59 4.34 13.35
N GLY A 189 -7.47 4.12 12.36
CA GLY A 189 -7.69 2.80 11.75
C GLY A 189 -6.57 2.31 10.83
N PHE A 190 -5.66 3.19 10.38
CA PHE A 190 -4.47 2.79 9.62
C PHE A 190 -3.42 2.16 10.55
N THR A 191 -3.60 0.88 10.86
CA THR A 191 -2.80 0.16 11.84
C THR A 191 -1.60 -0.60 11.25
N LEU A 192 -1.59 -0.78 9.92
CA LEU A 192 -0.51 -1.45 9.21
C LEU A 192 0.37 -0.43 8.46
N PRO A 193 1.68 -0.73 8.25
CA PRO A 193 2.56 0.14 7.49
C PRO A 193 2.07 0.37 6.06
N GLY A 194 1.98 1.63 5.63
CA GLY A 194 1.54 2.00 4.29
C GLY A 194 2.66 1.93 3.24
N ASP A 195 2.30 2.00 1.96
CA ASP A 195 3.25 2.15 0.84
C ASP A 195 3.57 3.63 0.55
N ILE A 196 3.85 4.40 1.60
CA ILE A 196 4.26 5.81 1.50
C ILE A 196 5.79 5.86 1.60
N SER A 197 6.47 5.42 0.55
CA SER A 197 7.94 5.37 0.50
C SER A 197 8.58 6.75 0.29
N ALA A 198 9.90 6.86 0.52
CA ALA A 198 10.65 8.08 0.24
C ALA A 198 10.50 8.53 -1.22
N SER A 199 10.52 9.85 -1.47
CA SER A 199 10.42 10.44 -2.81
C SER A 199 11.51 9.91 -3.75
N THR A 200 12.73 9.73 -3.23
CA THR A 200 13.90 9.25 -3.98
C THR A 200 13.74 7.84 -4.57
N ARG A 201 12.75 7.08 -4.11
CA ARG A 201 12.46 5.76 -4.68
C ARG A 201 11.99 5.84 -6.14
N PHE A 202 11.29 6.91 -6.51
CA PHE A 202 10.69 7.08 -7.84
C PHE A 202 11.21 8.28 -8.61
N TYR A 203 11.74 9.30 -7.91
CA TYR A 203 12.10 10.58 -8.51
C TYR A 203 13.53 10.98 -8.11
N HIS A 204 14.34 11.34 -9.09
CA HIS A 204 15.64 11.97 -8.85
C HIS A 204 15.47 13.37 -8.22
N ARG A 205 14.39 14.06 -8.59
CA ARG A 205 13.93 15.33 -8.02
C ARG A 205 12.42 15.32 -7.94
N ASP A 206 11.87 15.66 -6.78
CA ASP A 206 10.42 15.77 -6.57
C ASP A 206 9.98 17.22 -6.88
N ILE A 207 8.68 17.42 -7.06
CA ILE A 207 8.06 18.73 -7.30
C ILE A 207 7.84 19.54 -6.02
N VAL A 208 8.19 19.01 -4.87
CA VAL A 208 8.17 19.69 -3.57
C VAL A 208 9.58 20.12 -3.18
N THR A 209 9.69 21.23 -2.44
CA THR A 209 11.00 21.77 -2.01
C THR A 209 11.70 20.86 -1.01
N GLU A 210 10.94 20.20 -0.17
CA GLU A 210 11.43 19.21 0.81
C GLU A 210 10.89 17.83 0.44
N PRO A 211 11.72 16.95 -0.14
CA PRO A 211 11.27 15.59 -0.50
C PRO A 211 10.91 14.78 0.75
N ILE A 212 9.91 13.93 0.61
CA ILE A 212 9.50 13.02 1.68
C ILE A 212 10.58 11.97 1.90
N THR A 213 10.98 11.81 3.16
CA THR A 213 11.97 10.83 3.62
C THR A 213 11.36 9.80 4.56
N VAL A 214 11.97 8.62 4.61
CA VAL A 214 11.69 7.60 5.63
C VAL A 214 12.78 7.68 6.68
N GLU A 215 12.41 7.78 7.94
CA GLU A 215 13.30 7.85 9.09
C GLU A 215 12.78 6.89 10.16
N ASP A 216 13.63 5.98 10.61
CA ASP A 216 13.27 4.97 11.61
C ASP A 216 11.95 4.24 11.27
N GLY A 217 11.80 3.82 10.01
CA GLY A 217 10.63 3.10 9.50
C GLY A 217 9.35 3.94 9.38
N THR A 218 9.44 5.26 9.51
CA THR A 218 8.27 6.14 9.50
C THR A 218 8.44 7.35 8.57
N VAL A 219 7.32 7.89 8.12
CA VAL A 219 7.21 9.16 7.40
C VAL A 219 6.56 10.20 8.31
N ARG A 220 7.09 11.43 8.29
CA ARG A 220 6.52 12.55 9.05
C ARG A 220 5.20 13.00 8.43
N VAL A 221 4.18 13.17 9.27
CA VAL A 221 2.89 13.76 8.85
C VAL A 221 3.05 15.27 8.70
N PRO A 222 2.60 15.88 7.59
CA PRO A 222 2.66 17.33 7.41
C PRO A 222 1.84 18.05 8.48
N ASP A 223 2.42 19.08 9.10
CA ASP A 223 1.80 19.87 10.18
C ASP A 223 1.57 21.35 9.80
N GLN A 224 2.05 21.77 8.63
CA GLN A 224 1.88 23.13 8.13
C GLN A 224 0.52 23.31 7.43
N PRO A 225 -0.02 24.55 7.34
CA PRO A 225 -1.25 24.84 6.62
C PRO A 225 -1.23 24.37 5.15
N GLY A 226 -2.40 24.03 4.61
CA GLY A 226 -2.54 23.55 3.24
C GLY A 226 -2.14 22.09 3.13
N MET A 227 -1.30 21.75 2.15
CA MET A 227 -0.76 20.40 1.94
C MET A 227 0.44 20.10 2.86
N GLY A 228 0.93 21.10 3.58
CA GLY A 228 2.08 20.98 4.49
C GLY A 228 3.45 20.90 3.80
N PHE A 229 3.50 21.09 2.50
CA PHE A 229 4.71 21.16 1.69
C PHE A 229 4.62 22.31 0.69
N GLU A 230 5.76 22.90 0.36
CA GLU A 230 5.85 23.92 -0.67
C GLU A 230 6.25 23.30 -2.01
N LEU A 231 5.70 23.88 -3.10
CA LEU A 231 6.04 23.47 -4.46
C LEU A 231 7.36 24.09 -4.90
N ASP A 232 8.19 23.32 -5.58
CA ASP A 232 9.32 23.84 -6.35
C ASP A 232 8.81 24.39 -7.70
N HIS A 233 8.35 25.63 -7.69
CA HIS A 233 7.78 26.27 -8.88
C HIS A 233 8.77 26.33 -10.05
N SER A 234 10.07 26.48 -9.77
CA SER A 234 11.08 26.53 -10.83
C SER A 234 11.21 25.18 -11.54
N PHE A 235 11.13 24.11 -10.80
CA PHE A 235 11.15 22.76 -11.37
C PHE A 235 9.84 22.41 -12.07
N LEU A 236 8.71 22.83 -11.52
CA LEU A 236 7.41 22.66 -12.18
C LEU A 236 7.39 23.37 -13.54
N ASP A 237 7.88 24.59 -13.64
CA ASP A 237 7.97 25.32 -14.90
C ASP A 237 8.87 24.58 -15.91
N GLU A 238 10.01 24.04 -15.44
CA GLU A 238 10.95 23.27 -16.27
C GLU A 238 10.32 22.01 -16.89
N ILE A 239 9.51 21.25 -16.11
CA ILE A 239 8.93 19.97 -16.55
C ILE A 239 7.54 20.12 -17.18
N THR A 240 6.92 21.30 -17.13
CA THR A 240 5.59 21.55 -17.67
C THR A 240 5.61 21.53 -19.19
N THR A 241 4.90 20.57 -19.81
CA THR A 241 4.80 20.43 -21.26
C THR A 241 3.57 21.11 -21.85
N SER A 242 2.54 21.30 -21.05
CA SER A 242 1.30 22.00 -21.43
C SER A 242 0.54 22.48 -20.21
N SER A 243 -0.24 23.54 -20.37
CA SER A 243 -1.14 24.06 -19.32
C SER A 243 -2.52 24.41 -19.88
N ILE A 244 -3.57 24.20 -19.10
CA ILE A 244 -4.94 24.57 -19.42
C ILE A 244 -5.49 25.35 -18.22
N THR A 245 -6.01 26.56 -18.50
CA THR A 245 -6.71 27.34 -17.47
C THR A 245 -8.20 27.02 -17.53
N LEU A 246 -8.73 26.50 -16.44
CA LEU A 246 -10.18 26.27 -16.29
C LEU A 246 -10.82 27.54 -15.71
N PRO A 247 -12.04 27.94 -16.17
CA PRO A 247 -12.76 29.03 -15.55
C PRO A 247 -13.08 28.67 -14.08
N SER A 248 -13.02 29.66 -13.20
CA SER A 248 -13.49 29.47 -11.82
C SER A 248 -14.94 29.01 -11.84
N PRO A 249 -15.34 28.02 -11.04
CA PRO A 249 -16.75 27.74 -10.83
C PRO A 249 -17.40 28.96 -10.19
N ASP A 250 -18.55 29.38 -10.77
CA ASP A 250 -19.41 30.44 -10.23
C ASP A 250 -19.98 30.07 -8.86
#